data_3b10e9e334d3ceaad17e7f853ddf3757
#
_entry.id   3b10e9e334d3ceaad17e7f853ddf3757
#
_cell.length_a   1.000
_cell.length_b   1.000
_cell.length_c   1.000
_cell.angle_alpha   90.00
_cell.angle_beta   90.00
_cell.angle_gamma   90.00
#
_symmetry.space_group_name_H-M   'P 1'
#
loop_
_entity.id
_entity.type
_entity.pdbx_description
1 polymer ?
#
loop_
_entity_poly.entity_id
_entity_poly.type
_entity_poly.pdbx_seq_one_letter_code
_entity_poly.pdbx_strand_id
1 'polypeptide(L)'
;MSEQYDFERAWLAKFASCLDEITGKEIRKEVMKGSEELTSHSSRQDVIGWSQRAMERLDILVDGTRRREIMTSCACQYPKSELRDIREEYATTGDLDLAHRMLQNQFELFLKNSLGFGDELVEETVKRGWGTAGIKKGNTILATKIPKSGYLIEYVSETDPEIKRQYYCHCPRVREILKTSKTISPTYCYCGAGFYKGIWEEILQKPV
;
A
#
# COMPACT_ATOMS: atom_id res chain seq x y z
N MET A 1 -9.64 27.10 -10.51
CA MET A 1 -8.41 26.31 -10.71
C MET A 1 -8.38 25.32 -9.55
N SER A 2 -8.63 24.02 -9.80
CA SER A 2 -8.48 23.00 -8.75
C SER A 2 -6.99 22.91 -8.41
N GLU A 3 -6.61 23.11 -7.15
CA GLU A 3 -5.26 22.81 -6.68
C GLU A 3 -4.94 21.36 -7.07
N GLN A 4 -3.91 21.19 -7.87
CA GLN A 4 -3.44 19.86 -8.24
C GLN A 4 -2.99 19.16 -6.96
N TYR A 5 -3.61 18.02 -6.63
CA TYR A 5 -3.31 17.25 -5.42
C TYR A 5 -1.82 16.90 -5.38
N ASP A 6 -1.09 17.47 -4.42
CA ASP A 6 0.33 17.17 -4.19
C ASP A 6 0.46 15.90 -3.34
N PHE A 7 0.52 14.77 -4.04
CA PHE A 7 0.68 13.46 -3.41
C PHE A 7 1.96 13.37 -2.55
N GLU A 8 3.05 13.99 -2.99
CA GLU A 8 4.32 13.95 -2.27
C GLU A 8 4.21 14.64 -0.92
N ARG A 9 3.70 15.87 -0.93
CA ARG A 9 3.50 16.66 0.28
C ARG A 9 2.52 16.01 1.25
N ALA A 10 1.42 15.46 0.73
CA ALA A 10 0.43 14.78 1.55
C ALA A 10 1.01 13.53 2.24
N TRP A 11 1.81 12.75 1.50
CA TRP A 11 2.46 11.57 2.07
C TRP A 11 3.50 11.95 3.14
N LEU A 12 4.34 12.96 2.88
CA LEU A 12 5.34 13.44 3.84
C LEU A 12 4.68 13.96 5.13
N ALA A 13 3.58 14.72 5.03
CA ALA A 13 2.84 15.21 6.18
C ALA A 13 2.27 14.06 7.02
N LYS A 14 1.69 13.04 6.37
CA LYS A 14 1.16 11.86 7.05
C LYS A 14 2.27 11.05 7.74
N PHE A 15 3.39 10.84 7.07
CA PHE A 15 4.55 10.14 7.66
C PHE A 15 5.10 10.89 8.88
N ALA A 16 5.23 12.21 8.79
CA ALA A 16 5.65 13.04 9.91
C ALA A 16 4.70 12.97 11.11
N SER A 17 3.36 12.97 10.87
CA SER A 17 2.36 12.80 11.92
C SER A 17 2.49 11.44 12.62
N CYS A 18 2.59 10.35 11.86
CA CYS A 18 2.77 9.01 12.42
C CYS A 18 4.06 8.89 13.25
N LEU A 19 5.14 9.51 12.80
CA LEU A 19 6.39 9.57 13.57
C LEU A 19 6.21 10.31 14.89
N ASP A 20 5.57 11.50 14.87
CA ASP A 20 5.29 12.29 16.07
C ASP A 20 4.47 11.52 17.09
N GLU A 21 3.40 10.91 16.64
CA GLU A 21 2.45 10.17 17.48
C GLU A 21 3.09 8.93 18.14
N ILE A 22 3.92 8.20 17.40
CA ILE A 22 4.46 6.90 17.86
C ILE A 22 5.82 7.06 18.56
N THR A 23 6.65 8.01 18.13
CA THR A 23 8.03 8.12 18.62
C THR A 23 8.40 9.49 19.20
N GLY A 24 7.56 10.50 18.98
CA GLY A 24 7.79 11.86 19.44
C GLY A 24 8.64 12.72 18.49
N LYS A 25 8.68 14.04 18.80
CA LYS A 25 9.20 15.08 17.92
C LYS A 25 10.69 14.96 17.58
N GLU A 26 11.50 14.47 18.51
CA GLU A 26 12.94 14.37 18.29
C GLU A 26 13.27 13.31 17.22
N ILE A 27 12.66 12.13 17.32
CA ILE A 27 12.85 11.07 16.33
C ILE A 27 12.27 11.51 14.98
N ARG A 28 11.08 12.15 14.97
CA ARG A 28 10.53 12.73 13.74
C ARG A 28 11.51 13.67 13.06
N LYS A 29 12.12 14.60 13.81
CA LYS A 29 13.07 15.59 13.27
C LYS A 29 14.26 14.91 12.60
N GLU A 30 14.83 13.88 13.24
CA GLU A 30 15.95 13.15 12.67
C GLU A 30 15.55 12.33 11.43
N VAL A 31 14.45 11.59 11.49
CA VAL A 31 13.99 10.76 10.36
C VAL A 31 13.62 11.62 9.16
N MET A 32 12.93 12.75 9.38
CA MET A 32 12.44 13.65 8.32
C MET A 32 13.49 14.61 7.76
N LYS A 33 14.72 14.64 8.30
CA LYS A 33 15.78 15.54 7.86
C LYS A 33 15.97 15.54 6.34
N GLY A 34 15.95 16.74 5.73
CA GLY A 34 16.04 16.96 4.29
C GLY A 34 14.72 16.77 3.53
N SER A 35 13.59 16.53 4.23
CA SER A 35 12.28 16.46 3.58
C SER A 35 11.76 17.83 3.12
N GLU A 36 12.24 18.90 3.73
CA GLU A 36 11.94 20.28 3.39
C GLU A 36 12.42 20.69 1.99
N GLU A 37 13.39 19.97 1.45
CA GLU A 37 13.91 20.16 0.09
C GLU A 37 13.03 19.49 -0.99
N LEU A 38 12.12 18.58 -0.57
CA LEU A 38 11.25 17.88 -1.49
C LEU A 38 9.99 18.69 -1.80
N THR A 39 9.76 18.86 -3.09
CA THR A 39 8.59 19.57 -3.64
C THR A 39 7.87 18.72 -4.68
N SER A 40 6.72 19.18 -5.15
CA SER A 40 6.00 18.57 -6.29
C SER A 40 6.85 18.51 -7.57
N HIS A 41 7.90 19.33 -7.65
CA HIS A 41 8.81 19.39 -8.80
C HIS A 41 10.10 18.60 -8.60
N SER A 42 10.31 18.00 -7.43
CA SER A 42 11.50 17.19 -7.16
C SER A 42 11.59 16.01 -8.12
N SER A 43 12.80 15.73 -8.59
CA SER A 43 13.03 14.58 -9.46
C SER A 43 12.71 13.27 -8.73
N ARG A 44 12.36 12.23 -9.48
CA ARG A 44 12.12 10.92 -8.88
C ARG A 44 13.36 10.37 -8.18
N GLN A 45 14.53 10.73 -8.65
CA GLN A 45 15.80 10.33 -8.02
C GLN A 45 16.01 11.02 -6.66
N ASP A 46 15.62 12.28 -6.52
CA ASP A 46 15.70 12.99 -5.23
C ASP A 46 14.76 12.37 -4.20
N VAL A 47 13.51 12.06 -4.62
CA VAL A 47 12.51 11.39 -3.77
C VAL A 47 13.01 10.00 -3.32
N ILE A 48 13.59 9.21 -4.23
CA ILE A 48 14.17 7.90 -3.92
C ILE A 48 15.33 8.05 -2.94
N GLY A 49 16.27 8.95 -3.23
CA GLY A 49 17.45 9.18 -2.40
C GLY A 49 17.10 9.64 -0.99
N TRP A 50 16.14 10.54 -0.87
CA TRP A 50 15.63 10.94 0.45
C TRP A 50 14.93 9.77 1.14
N SER A 51 14.08 9.03 0.45
CA SER A 51 13.36 7.88 1.05
C SER A 51 14.30 6.80 1.56
N GLN A 52 15.40 6.53 0.85
CA GLN A 52 16.45 5.61 1.31
C GLN A 52 17.04 6.08 2.65
N ARG A 53 17.53 7.32 2.69
CA ARG A 53 18.14 7.91 3.91
C ARG A 53 17.15 7.99 5.09
N ALA A 54 15.87 8.32 4.81
CA ALA A 54 14.85 8.36 5.84
C ALA A 54 14.58 6.97 6.44
N MET A 55 14.52 5.93 5.60
CA MET A 55 14.34 4.55 6.07
C MET A 55 15.57 4.03 6.83
N GLU A 56 16.77 4.37 6.40
CA GLU A 56 18.00 4.04 7.14
C GLU A 56 17.99 4.64 8.56
N ARG A 57 17.62 5.93 8.68
CA ARG A 57 17.47 6.57 9.99
C ARG A 57 16.37 5.93 10.83
N LEU A 58 15.23 5.62 10.21
CA LEU A 58 14.13 4.94 10.89
C LEU A 58 14.56 3.56 11.40
N ASP A 59 15.29 2.79 10.59
CA ASP A 59 15.79 1.47 10.98
C ASP A 59 16.79 1.50 12.13
N ILE A 60 17.57 2.57 12.24
CA ILE A 60 18.55 2.76 13.32
C ILE A 60 17.88 3.26 14.61
N LEU A 61 16.97 4.22 14.51
CA LEU A 61 16.44 4.97 15.64
C LEU A 61 15.20 4.35 16.30
N VAL A 62 14.50 3.46 15.58
CA VAL A 62 13.19 2.93 15.99
C VAL A 62 13.20 1.40 15.97
N ASP A 63 12.64 0.77 16.98
CA ASP A 63 12.51 -0.68 17.04
C ASP A 63 11.53 -1.24 15.98
N GLY A 64 11.66 -2.53 15.67
CA GLY A 64 10.94 -3.18 14.59
C GLY A 64 9.41 -3.14 14.72
N THR A 65 8.87 -3.10 15.93
CA THR A 65 7.42 -3.04 16.16
C THR A 65 6.89 -1.66 15.82
N ARG A 66 7.49 -0.61 16.38
CA ARG A 66 7.11 0.78 16.07
C ARG A 66 7.33 1.14 14.61
N ARG A 67 8.39 0.63 13.97
CA ARG A 67 8.62 0.83 12.52
C ARG A 67 7.46 0.29 11.69
N ARG A 68 6.98 -0.92 11.99
CA ARG A 68 5.80 -1.50 11.33
C ARG A 68 4.57 -0.64 11.55
N GLU A 69 4.33 -0.24 12.79
CA GLU A 69 3.20 0.62 13.15
C GLU A 69 3.23 1.94 12.38
N ILE A 70 4.34 2.66 12.38
CA ILE A 70 4.52 3.91 11.62
C ILE A 70 4.21 3.70 10.14
N MET A 71 4.82 2.71 9.52
CA MET A 71 4.69 2.52 8.08
C MET A 71 3.32 1.99 7.66
N THR A 72 2.65 1.19 8.48
CA THR A 72 1.26 0.77 8.22
C THR A 72 0.28 1.93 8.40
N SER A 73 0.49 2.79 9.39
CA SER A 73 -0.36 3.96 9.66
C SER A 73 -0.24 5.04 8.57
N CYS A 74 0.93 5.23 7.98
CA CYS A 74 1.14 6.20 6.90
C CYS A 74 0.79 5.68 5.49
N ALA A 75 0.19 4.51 5.38
CA ALA A 75 -0.20 3.90 4.11
C ALA A 75 -1.14 4.79 3.28
N CYS A 76 -1.06 4.63 1.96
CA CYS A 76 -2.09 5.14 1.05
C CYS A 76 -3.44 4.51 1.43
N GLN A 77 -4.51 5.26 1.27
CA GLN A 77 -5.86 4.78 1.62
C GLN A 77 -6.62 4.34 0.37
N TYR A 78 -7.39 3.29 0.51
CA TYR A 78 -8.43 2.94 -0.45
C TYR A 78 -9.59 3.94 -0.34
N PRO A 79 -10.24 4.33 -1.45
CA PRO A 79 -11.36 5.27 -1.39
C PRO A 79 -12.48 4.74 -0.49
N LYS A 80 -12.77 5.45 0.60
CA LYS A 80 -13.80 5.03 1.57
C LYS A 80 -15.20 4.95 0.97
N SER A 81 -15.47 5.78 -0.03
CA SER A 81 -16.74 5.77 -0.78
C SER A 81 -16.99 4.43 -1.49
N GLU A 82 -15.93 3.77 -1.95
CA GLU A 82 -16.04 2.46 -2.62
C GLU A 82 -16.27 1.30 -1.64
N LEU A 83 -16.07 1.53 -0.34
CA LEU A 83 -16.30 0.54 0.72
C LEU A 83 -17.64 0.75 1.45
N ARG A 84 -18.37 1.82 1.13
CA ARG A 84 -19.56 2.24 1.87
C ARG A 84 -20.61 1.13 1.93
N ASP A 85 -20.98 0.58 0.80
CA ASP A 85 -22.06 -0.41 0.72
C ASP A 85 -21.69 -1.71 1.46
N ILE A 86 -20.42 -2.12 1.39
CA ILE A 86 -19.91 -3.28 2.11
C ILE A 86 -19.91 -3.02 3.64
N ARG A 87 -19.51 -1.82 4.04
CA ARG A 87 -19.53 -1.39 5.45
C ARG A 87 -20.94 -1.36 6.02
N GLU A 88 -21.91 -0.78 5.29
CA GLU A 88 -23.31 -0.69 5.69
C GLU A 88 -23.95 -2.08 5.80
N GLU A 89 -23.66 -2.97 4.85
CA GLU A 89 -24.12 -4.36 4.90
C GLU A 89 -23.53 -5.10 6.10
N TYR A 90 -22.21 -4.97 6.34
CA TYR A 90 -21.58 -5.57 7.51
C TYR A 90 -22.12 -5.00 8.83
N ALA A 91 -22.36 -3.70 8.92
CA ALA A 91 -22.94 -3.07 10.10
C ALA A 91 -24.35 -3.60 10.41
N THR A 92 -25.12 -3.98 9.39
CA THR A 92 -26.47 -4.51 9.52
C THR A 92 -26.48 -5.99 9.88
N THR A 93 -25.62 -6.79 9.26
CA THR A 93 -25.68 -8.26 9.34
C THR A 93 -24.66 -8.86 10.31
N GLY A 94 -23.52 -8.20 10.50
CA GLY A 94 -22.36 -8.76 11.19
C GLY A 94 -21.70 -9.93 10.42
N ASP A 95 -22.15 -10.21 9.18
CA ASP A 95 -21.66 -11.33 8.38
C ASP A 95 -20.37 -11.00 7.66
N LEU A 96 -19.25 -11.49 8.23
CA LEU A 96 -17.93 -11.32 7.65
C LEU A 96 -17.76 -12.09 6.32
N ASP A 97 -18.44 -13.21 6.14
CA ASP A 97 -18.38 -13.96 4.88
C ASP A 97 -19.08 -13.20 3.75
N LEU A 98 -20.19 -12.54 4.04
CA LEU A 98 -20.88 -11.69 3.07
C LEU A 98 -20.01 -10.47 2.70
N ALA A 99 -19.47 -9.76 3.69
CA ALA A 99 -18.59 -8.63 3.45
C ALA A 99 -17.36 -9.02 2.60
N HIS A 100 -16.75 -10.17 2.90
CA HIS A 100 -15.62 -10.69 2.13
C HIS A 100 -16.01 -11.00 0.68
N ARG A 101 -17.14 -11.66 0.45
CA ARG A 101 -17.65 -11.93 -0.91
C ARG A 101 -17.94 -10.65 -1.69
N MET A 102 -18.55 -9.65 -1.05
CA MET A 102 -18.83 -8.36 -1.71
C MET A 102 -17.53 -7.67 -2.15
N LEU A 103 -16.52 -7.59 -1.27
CA LEU A 103 -15.23 -7.01 -1.60
C LEU A 103 -14.50 -7.81 -2.69
N GLN A 104 -14.59 -9.13 -2.66
CA GLN A 104 -14.01 -10.00 -3.66
C GLN A 104 -14.68 -9.77 -5.04
N ASN A 105 -15.99 -9.74 -5.10
CA ASN A 105 -16.74 -9.47 -6.34
C ASN A 105 -16.40 -8.10 -6.92
N GLN A 106 -16.33 -7.06 -6.07
CA GLN A 106 -15.92 -5.71 -6.49
C GLN A 106 -14.53 -5.72 -7.12
N PHE A 107 -13.59 -6.44 -6.51
CA PHE A 107 -12.24 -6.56 -7.03
C PHE A 107 -12.18 -7.33 -8.36
N GLU A 108 -12.91 -8.42 -8.50
CA GLU A 108 -13.00 -9.18 -9.76
C GLU A 108 -13.60 -8.35 -10.89
N LEU A 109 -14.65 -7.58 -10.60
CA LEU A 109 -15.24 -6.65 -11.56
C LEU A 109 -14.26 -5.56 -11.99
N PHE A 110 -13.45 -5.04 -11.07
CA PHE A 110 -12.39 -4.10 -11.41
C PHE A 110 -11.35 -4.74 -12.35
N LEU A 111 -10.91 -5.97 -12.08
CA LEU A 111 -9.95 -6.67 -12.94
C LEU A 111 -10.51 -6.90 -14.36
N LYS A 112 -11.79 -7.31 -14.46
CA LYS A 112 -12.45 -7.57 -15.74
C LYS A 112 -12.77 -6.29 -16.50
N ASN A 113 -13.49 -5.38 -15.87
CA ASN A 113 -14.09 -4.23 -16.56
C ASN A 113 -13.13 -3.06 -16.74
N SER A 114 -12.23 -2.82 -15.77
CA SER A 114 -11.31 -1.69 -15.84
C SER A 114 -9.95 -2.05 -16.43
N LEU A 115 -9.51 -3.30 -16.26
CA LEU A 115 -8.21 -3.78 -16.77
C LEU A 115 -8.33 -4.73 -17.95
N GLY A 116 -9.54 -5.19 -18.28
CA GLY A 116 -9.79 -6.08 -19.42
C GLY A 116 -9.23 -7.50 -19.27
N PHE A 117 -9.05 -7.99 -18.04
CA PHE A 117 -8.49 -9.32 -17.81
C PHE A 117 -9.52 -10.41 -18.09
N GLY A 118 -9.05 -11.48 -18.74
CA GLY A 118 -9.86 -12.68 -18.96
C GLY A 118 -10.10 -13.47 -17.65
N ASP A 119 -11.12 -14.33 -17.67
CA ASP A 119 -11.56 -15.09 -16.49
C ASP A 119 -10.45 -15.94 -15.87
N GLU A 120 -9.61 -16.58 -16.67
CA GLU A 120 -8.50 -17.41 -16.20
C GLU A 120 -7.50 -16.63 -15.34
N LEU A 121 -7.10 -15.42 -15.79
CA LEU A 121 -6.17 -14.56 -15.05
C LEU A 121 -6.80 -14.01 -13.76
N VAL A 122 -8.09 -13.70 -13.79
CA VAL A 122 -8.86 -13.26 -12.62
C VAL A 122 -8.92 -14.38 -11.59
N GLU A 123 -9.29 -15.60 -12.00
CA GLU A 123 -9.36 -16.77 -11.13
C GLU A 123 -8.00 -17.09 -10.47
N GLU A 124 -6.92 -17.07 -11.25
CA GLU A 124 -5.57 -17.28 -10.73
C GLU A 124 -5.14 -16.19 -9.74
N THR A 125 -5.51 -14.94 -9.99
CA THR A 125 -5.26 -13.81 -9.09
C THR A 125 -5.96 -14.01 -7.75
N VAL A 126 -7.22 -14.37 -7.77
CA VAL A 126 -8.04 -14.66 -6.58
C VAL A 126 -7.48 -15.85 -5.80
N LYS A 127 -7.19 -16.95 -6.49
CA LYS A 127 -6.63 -18.16 -5.89
C LYS A 127 -5.32 -17.92 -5.16
N ARG A 128 -4.49 -16.99 -5.64
CA ARG A 128 -3.25 -16.57 -4.97
C ARG A 128 -3.49 -15.66 -3.77
N GLY A 129 -4.72 -15.24 -3.52
CA GLY A 129 -5.04 -14.25 -2.48
C GLY A 129 -4.48 -12.86 -2.79
N TRP A 130 -4.22 -12.57 -4.06
CA TRP A 130 -3.81 -11.25 -4.49
C TRP A 130 -5.00 -10.29 -4.50
N GLY A 131 -4.76 -9.08 -3.98
CA GLY A 131 -5.73 -7.99 -4.06
C GLY A 131 -6.44 -7.66 -2.77
N THR A 132 -7.52 -6.91 -2.89
CA THR A 132 -8.17 -6.22 -1.78
C THR A 132 -8.83 -7.13 -0.76
N ALA A 133 -9.46 -8.20 -1.21
CA ALA A 133 -10.20 -9.11 -0.33
C ALA A 133 -9.30 -10.13 0.39
N GLY A 134 -8.24 -10.64 -0.29
CA GLY A 134 -7.41 -11.71 0.24
C GLY A 134 -8.14 -13.06 0.37
N ILE A 135 -7.52 -14.01 1.05
CA ILE A 135 -8.09 -15.33 1.35
C ILE A 135 -8.59 -15.34 2.80
N LYS A 136 -9.88 -15.59 2.98
CA LYS A 136 -10.47 -15.75 4.33
C LYS A 136 -10.30 -17.17 4.83
N LYS A 137 -9.83 -17.33 6.08
CA LYS A 137 -9.73 -18.61 6.80
C LYS A 137 -10.25 -18.41 8.24
N GLY A 138 -11.46 -18.86 8.49
CA GLY A 138 -12.13 -18.58 9.76
C GLY A 138 -12.25 -17.06 10.01
N ASN A 139 -11.73 -16.58 11.11
CA ASN A 139 -11.72 -15.16 11.47
C ASN A 139 -10.45 -14.41 11.00
N THR A 140 -9.62 -15.03 10.17
CA THR A 140 -8.40 -14.43 9.66
C THR A 140 -8.53 -14.21 8.15
N ILE A 141 -8.04 -13.06 7.68
CA ILE A 141 -7.93 -12.73 6.26
C ILE A 141 -6.45 -12.55 5.93
N LEU A 142 -5.96 -13.34 4.97
CA LEU A 142 -4.61 -13.25 4.46
C LEU A 142 -4.63 -12.51 3.13
N ALA A 143 -4.37 -11.21 3.16
CA ALA A 143 -4.23 -10.41 1.95
C ALA A 143 -2.77 -10.39 1.48
N THR A 144 -2.56 -10.67 0.20
CA THR A 144 -1.25 -10.58 -0.44
C THR A 144 -1.27 -9.45 -1.45
N LYS A 145 -0.23 -8.60 -1.41
CA LYS A 145 -0.13 -7.50 -2.35
C LYS A 145 -0.12 -8.03 -3.78
N ILE A 146 -1.10 -7.60 -4.59
CA ILE A 146 -1.07 -7.88 -6.02
C ILE A 146 0.14 -7.18 -6.67
N PRO A 147 0.84 -7.80 -7.64
CA PRO A 147 1.75 -7.08 -8.52
C PRO A 147 1.06 -5.87 -9.16
N LYS A 148 1.80 -4.88 -9.62
CA LYS A 148 1.17 -3.68 -10.18
C LYS A 148 0.16 -4.08 -11.27
N SER A 149 -1.11 -3.81 -11.04
CA SER A 149 -2.22 -4.32 -11.84
C SER A 149 -2.09 -4.00 -13.34
N GLY A 150 -1.60 -2.79 -13.69
CA GLY A 150 -1.31 -2.44 -15.08
C GLY A 150 -0.14 -3.18 -15.73
N TYR A 151 0.56 -4.06 -14.99
CA TYR A 151 1.65 -4.91 -15.49
C TYR A 151 1.47 -6.36 -15.04
N LEU A 152 0.25 -6.75 -14.68
CA LEU A 152 0.01 -8.09 -14.14
C LEU A 152 0.27 -9.19 -15.18
N ILE A 153 -0.09 -8.94 -16.44
CA ILE A 153 0.14 -9.89 -17.54
C ILE A 153 1.64 -10.10 -17.73
N GLU A 154 2.40 -9.01 -17.81
CA GLU A 154 3.86 -9.06 -17.95
C GLU A 154 4.49 -9.73 -16.73
N TYR A 155 4.02 -9.41 -15.52
CA TYR A 155 4.52 -10.03 -14.30
C TYR A 155 4.29 -11.54 -14.28
N VAL A 156 3.14 -12.03 -14.71
CA VAL A 156 2.81 -13.46 -14.68
C VAL A 156 3.60 -14.22 -15.74
N SER A 157 3.76 -13.66 -16.94
CA SER A 157 4.46 -14.30 -18.06
C SER A 157 5.99 -14.19 -17.98
N GLU A 158 6.53 -13.25 -17.22
CA GLU A 158 7.98 -13.05 -17.12
C GLU A 158 8.64 -14.15 -16.28
N THR A 159 9.72 -14.71 -16.80
CA THR A 159 10.51 -15.77 -16.15
C THR A 159 11.81 -15.26 -15.57
N ASP A 160 12.37 -14.17 -16.09
CA ASP A 160 13.56 -13.54 -15.54
C ASP A 160 13.21 -12.80 -14.22
N PRO A 161 13.79 -13.20 -13.08
CA PRO A 161 13.43 -12.62 -11.77
C PRO A 161 13.77 -11.13 -11.65
N GLU A 162 14.81 -10.64 -12.33
CA GLU A 162 15.20 -9.23 -12.27
C GLU A 162 14.25 -8.36 -13.09
N ILE A 163 13.80 -8.82 -14.25
CA ILE A 163 12.79 -8.14 -15.06
C ILE A 163 11.43 -8.22 -14.38
N LYS A 164 11.03 -9.39 -13.89
CA LYS A 164 9.78 -9.62 -13.16
C LYS A 164 9.62 -8.70 -11.96
N ARG A 165 10.71 -8.47 -11.22
CA ARG A 165 10.75 -7.55 -10.07
C ARG A 165 10.33 -6.13 -10.46
N GLN A 166 10.65 -5.67 -11.67
CA GLN A 166 10.32 -4.31 -12.14
C GLN A 166 8.82 -4.10 -12.34
N TYR A 167 8.05 -5.17 -12.56
CA TYR A 167 6.60 -5.15 -12.72
C TYR A 167 5.83 -5.19 -11.38
N TYR A 168 6.52 -5.42 -10.26
CA TYR A 168 5.86 -5.69 -8.99
C TYR A 168 5.34 -4.44 -8.27
N CYS A 169 6.12 -3.37 -8.22
CA CYS A 169 5.87 -2.27 -7.29
C CYS A 169 4.85 -1.25 -7.79
N HIS A 170 3.82 -0.95 -6.95
CA HIS A 170 2.82 0.09 -7.22
C HIS A 170 3.28 1.49 -6.85
N CYS A 171 4.20 1.61 -5.87
CA CYS A 171 4.51 2.88 -5.23
C CYS A 171 5.06 3.92 -6.22
N PRO A 172 4.36 5.04 -6.48
CA PRO A 172 4.82 6.05 -7.43
C PRO A 172 6.09 6.76 -6.95
N ARG A 173 6.37 6.74 -5.64
CA ARG A 173 7.55 7.39 -5.06
C ARG A 173 8.84 6.62 -5.31
N VAL A 174 8.81 5.31 -5.16
CA VAL A 174 10.05 4.51 -5.11
C VAL A 174 10.13 3.38 -6.14
N ARG A 175 9.09 3.13 -6.94
CA ARG A 175 9.09 2.00 -7.87
C ARG A 175 10.25 2.01 -8.88
N GLU A 176 10.72 3.19 -9.27
CA GLU A 176 11.83 3.33 -10.22
C GLU A 176 13.17 2.81 -9.66
N ILE A 177 13.27 2.63 -8.31
CA ILE A 177 14.44 1.99 -7.70
C ILE A 177 14.63 0.55 -8.20
N LEU A 178 13.52 -0.13 -8.56
CA LEU A 178 13.55 -1.51 -9.07
C LEU A 178 14.24 -1.65 -10.43
N LYS A 179 14.44 -0.53 -11.13
CA LYS A 179 15.17 -0.47 -12.40
C LYS A 179 16.65 -0.14 -12.21
N THR A 180 17.10 -0.08 -10.98
CA THR A 180 18.48 0.28 -10.62
C THR A 180 19.09 -0.80 -9.72
N SER A 181 20.40 -0.74 -9.50
CA SER A 181 21.08 -1.56 -8.49
C SER A 181 20.86 -1.12 -7.05
N LYS A 182 20.16 0.01 -6.84
CA LYS A 182 19.85 0.53 -5.51
C LYS A 182 18.74 -0.26 -4.84
N THR A 183 18.73 -0.27 -3.52
CA THR A 183 17.70 -0.90 -2.69
C THR A 183 17.11 0.12 -1.71
N ILE A 184 15.93 -0.16 -1.20
CA ILE A 184 15.33 0.55 -0.08
C ILE A 184 15.04 -0.45 1.03
N SER A 185 15.09 -0.03 2.29
CA SER A 185 14.74 -0.91 3.41
C SER A 185 13.37 -1.56 3.22
N PRO A 186 13.24 -2.87 3.49
CA PRO A 186 11.96 -3.58 3.50
C PRO A 186 10.90 -2.93 4.40
N THR A 187 11.34 -2.17 5.43
CA THR A 187 10.47 -1.38 6.30
C THR A 187 9.54 -0.47 5.49
N TYR A 188 10.01 0.12 4.39
CA TYR A 188 9.19 0.95 3.52
C TYR A 188 7.95 0.21 2.97
N CYS A 189 8.06 -1.09 2.72
CA CYS A 189 7.00 -1.88 2.12
C CYS A 189 5.84 -2.18 3.08
N TYR A 190 5.99 -1.95 4.38
CA TYR A 190 4.88 -2.08 5.34
C TYR A 190 3.71 -1.11 5.05
N CYS A 191 3.94 -0.03 4.30
CA CYS A 191 2.83 0.80 3.82
C CYS A 191 1.84 0.01 2.94
N GLY A 192 2.30 -1.01 2.20
CA GLY A 192 1.43 -1.92 1.46
C GLY A 192 0.55 -2.76 2.39
N ALA A 193 1.08 -3.26 3.51
CA ALA A 193 0.27 -3.96 4.52
C ALA A 193 -0.77 -3.04 5.15
N GLY A 194 -0.39 -1.79 5.47
CA GLY A 194 -1.31 -0.78 5.98
C GLY A 194 -2.46 -0.45 5.02
N PHE A 195 -2.23 -0.49 3.72
CA PHE A 195 -3.28 -0.31 2.72
C PHE A 195 -4.39 -1.38 2.85
N TYR A 196 -4.02 -2.66 2.93
CA TYR A 196 -4.99 -3.75 3.09
C TYR A 196 -5.64 -3.75 4.47
N LYS A 197 -4.86 -3.50 5.52
CA LYS A 197 -5.37 -3.31 6.87
C LYS A 197 -6.44 -2.23 6.92
N GLY A 198 -6.19 -1.06 6.32
CA GLY A 198 -7.12 0.06 6.28
C GLY A 198 -8.45 -0.24 5.57
N ILE A 199 -8.46 -1.11 4.54
CA ILE A 199 -9.70 -1.57 3.91
C ILE A 199 -10.58 -2.30 4.91
N TRP A 200 -10.02 -3.27 5.63
CA TRP A 200 -10.78 -4.05 6.61
C TRP A 200 -11.17 -3.25 7.85
N GLU A 201 -10.33 -2.33 8.32
CA GLU A 201 -10.69 -1.41 9.40
C GLU A 201 -11.85 -0.50 9.01
N GLU A 202 -11.89 -0.02 7.75
CA GLU A 202 -13.00 0.78 7.24
C GLU A 202 -14.30 -0.03 7.13
N ILE A 203 -14.24 -1.29 6.70
CA ILE A 203 -15.42 -2.16 6.61
C ILE A 203 -15.93 -2.53 8.00
N LEU A 204 -15.03 -2.95 8.90
CA LEU A 204 -15.37 -3.48 10.22
C LEU A 204 -15.60 -2.38 11.27
N GLN A 205 -15.22 -1.14 10.99
CA GLN A 205 -15.25 0.01 11.92
C GLN A 205 -14.56 -0.29 13.26
N LYS A 206 -13.49 -1.08 13.23
CA LYS A 206 -12.66 -1.43 14.38
C LYS A 206 -11.24 -1.80 13.95
N PRO A 207 -10.24 -1.70 14.84
CA PRO A 207 -8.87 -2.14 14.54
C PRO A 207 -8.79 -3.64 14.22
N VAL A 208 -7.89 -4.01 13.28
CA VAL A 208 -7.58 -5.39 12.88
C VAL A 208 -6.09 -5.66 12.99
#